data_db047850a6a4252744d1f5bbd6a493f9
#
_entry.id   db047850a6a4252744d1f5bbd6a493f9
#
_cell.length_a   1.000
_cell.length_b   1.000
_cell.length_c   1.000
_cell.angle_alpha   90.00
_cell.angle_beta   90.00
_cell.angle_gamma   90.00
#
_symmetry.space_group_name_H-M   'P 1'
#
loop_
_entity.id
_entity.type
_entity.pdbx_description
1 polymer ?
#
loop_
_entity_poly.entity_id
_entity_poly.type
_entity_poly.pdbx_seq_one_letter_code
_entity_poly.pdbx_strand_id
1 'polypeptide(L)'
;MSEKITLSGVPETMLQTVYARAKETKTRGAITDNKAVEIIDRLDYDFSMADKDAAMHSGVIARTIVLDKLVKTYLAGHGGAVVENIACGLDTRCYCMKGYSHWYNLDLPETIAVREKLLPESGNISQIA
;
A
#
# COMPACT_ATOMS: atom_id res chain seq x y z
N MET A 1 -22.75 4.36 -3.23
CA MET A 1 -22.13 3.89 -1.96
C MET A 1 -21.28 2.68 -2.20
N SER A 2 -20.01 2.74 -1.82
CA SER A 2 -19.15 1.55 -1.92
C SER A 2 -19.49 0.57 -0.80
N GLU A 3 -19.51 -0.70 -1.13
CA GLU A 3 -19.74 -1.77 -0.18
C GLU A 3 -18.53 -1.91 0.74
N LYS A 4 -18.77 -2.09 2.03
CA LYS A 4 -17.70 -2.32 3.00
C LYS A 4 -17.19 -3.76 2.89
N ILE A 5 -15.89 -3.92 3.02
CA ILE A 5 -15.22 -5.22 2.94
C ILE A 5 -14.74 -5.62 4.33
N THR A 6 -15.16 -6.81 4.77
CA THR A 6 -14.71 -7.41 6.03
C THR A 6 -13.55 -8.36 5.70
N LEU A 7 -12.44 -8.24 6.44
CA LEU A 7 -11.24 -9.03 6.22
C LEU A 7 -11.11 -10.13 7.26
N SER A 8 -10.69 -11.32 6.78
CA SER A 8 -10.33 -12.45 7.65
C SER A 8 -9.06 -13.08 7.12
N GLY A 9 -8.23 -13.62 8.01
CA GLY A 9 -6.99 -14.29 7.64
C GLY A 9 -5.87 -13.37 7.19
N VAL A 10 -6.01 -12.05 7.39
CA VAL A 10 -5.01 -11.06 7.00
C VAL A 10 -4.31 -10.52 8.24
N PRO A 11 -2.97 -10.33 8.22
CA PRO A 11 -2.28 -9.75 9.38
C PRO A 11 -2.77 -8.35 9.69
N GLU A 12 -3.00 -8.08 10.98
CA GLU A 12 -3.44 -6.77 11.45
C GLU A 12 -2.41 -5.68 11.15
N THR A 13 -1.12 -6.02 11.21
CA THR A 13 -0.04 -5.08 10.89
C THR A 13 -0.15 -4.53 9.47
N MET A 14 -0.63 -5.34 8.52
CA MET A 14 -0.86 -4.90 7.15
C MET A 14 -1.89 -3.79 7.09
N LEU A 15 -2.96 -3.89 7.88
CA LEU A 15 -4.01 -2.88 7.95
C LEU A 15 -3.50 -1.61 8.63
N GLN A 16 -2.65 -1.76 9.66
CA GLN A 16 -2.08 -0.62 10.38
C GLN A 16 -1.21 0.25 9.49
N THR A 17 -0.42 -0.36 8.62
CA THR A 17 0.47 0.40 7.72
C THR A 17 -0.33 1.20 6.70
N VAL A 18 -1.38 0.62 6.13
CA VAL A 18 -2.22 1.33 5.17
C VAL A 18 -3.01 2.44 5.86
N TYR A 19 -3.46 2.20 7.10
CA TYR A 19 -4.14 3.22 7.89
C TYR A 19 -3.23 4.43 8.17
N ALA A 20 -1.98 4.17 8.55
CA ALA A 20 -1.02 5.24 8.82
C ALA A 20 -0.81 6.12 7.59
N ARG A 21 -0.66 5.51 6.40
CA ARG A 21 -0.48 6.26 5.17
C ARG A 21 -1.73 7.07 4.81
N ALA A 22 -2.91 6.50 4.99
CA ALA A 22 -4.17 7.21 4.76
C ALA A 22 -4.32 8.39 5.71
N LYS A 23 -4.05 8.19 6.99
CA LYS A 23 -4.14 9.24 8.00
C LYS A 23 -3.19 10.40 7.70
N GLU A 24 -1.92 10.10 7.35
CA GLU A 24 -0.94 11.12 7.01
C GLU A 24 -1.40 11.94 5.80
N THR A 25 -1.94 11.27 4.79
CA THR A 25 -2.45 11.92 3.58
C THR A 25 -3.56 12.92 3.90
N LYS A 26 -4.44 12.58 4.85
CA LYS A 26 -5.59 13.39 5.23
C LYS A 26 -5.27 14.46 6.27
N THR A 27 -4.11 14.41 6.91
CA THR A 27 -3.73 15.33 7.99
C THR A 27 -2.56 16.22 7.58
N ARG A 28 -1.31 15.84 7.96
CA ARG A 28 -0.13 16.66 7.67
C ARG A 28 0.32 16.64 6.21
N GLY A 29 0.09 15.53 5.53
CA GLY A 29 0.44 15.41 4.12
C GLY A 29 1.93 15.27 3.83
N ALA A 30 2.71 14.72 4.76
CA ALA A 30 4.13 14.45 4.50
C ALA A 30 4.30 13.45 3.35
N ILE A 31 3.30 12.60 3.15
CA ILE A 31 3.16 11.76 1.95
C ILE A 31 1.74 11.94 1.41
N THR A 32 1.54 11.57 0.14
CA THR A 32 0.23 11.56 -0.48
C THR A 32 -0.04 10.16 -1.03
N ASP A 33 -0.96 9.43 -0.42
CA ASP A 33 -1.34 8.08 -0.82
C ASP A 33 -2.86 7.97 -0.90
N ASN A 34 -3.41 8.40 -2.03
CA ASN A 34 -4.86 8.42 -2.24
C ASN A 34 -5.44 7.01 -2.31
N LYS A 35 -4.67 6.04 -2.77
CA LYS A 35 -5.11 4.63 -2.78
C LYS A 35 -5.30 4.10 -1.37
N ALA A 36 -4.42 4.47 -0.44
CA ALA A 36 -4.58 4.10 0.97
C ALA A 36 -5.87 4.68 1.54
N VAL A 37 -6.19 5.93 1.22
CA VAL A 37 -7.44 6.56 1.65
C VAL A 37 -8.66 5.79 1.11
N GLU A 38 -8.63 5.44 -0.17
CA GLU A 38 -9.72 4.65 -0.78
C GLU A 38 -9.89 3.29 -0.10
N ILE A 39 -8.78 2.61 0.22
CA ILE A 39 -8.81 1.31 0.90
C ILE A 39 -9.48 1.45 2.27
N ILE A 40 -9.04 2.41 3.07
CA ILE A 40 -9.58 2.61 4.43
C ILE A 40 -11.06 2.90 4.40
N ASP A 41 -11.52 3.68 3.43
CA ASP A 41 -12.94 4.02 3.29
C ASP A 41 -13.80 2.79 2.94
N ARG A 42 -13.20 1.76 2.35
CA ARG A 42 -13.89 0.53 1.95
C ARG A 42 -13.82 -0.58 3.00
N LEU A 43 -12.99 -0.44 4.03
CA LEU A 43 -12.81 -1.50 5.03
C LEU A 43 -13.78 -1.34 6.19
N ASP A 44 -14.36 -2.46 6.61
CA ASP A 44 -15.14 -2.56 7.82
C ASP A 44 -14.21 -3.05 8.94
N TYR A 45 -13.48 -2.12 9.56
CA TYR A 45 -12.48 -2.41 10.58
C TYR A 45 -12.36 -1.23 11.54
N ASP A 46 -12.15 -1.52 12.82
CA ASP A 46 -11.97 -0.51 13.86
C ASP A 46 -10.49 -0.15 14.00
N PHE A 47 -10.12 1.04 13.52
CA PHE A 47 -8.75 1.53 13.56
C PHE A 47 -8.43 2.37 14.81
N SER A 48 -9.29 2.38 15.82
CA SER A 48 -9.08 3.24 16.99
C SER A 48 -7.76 2.96 17.72
N MET A 49 -7.32 1.70 17.79
CA MET A 49 -6.03 1.35 18.39
C MET A 49 -4.86 1.89 17.58
N ALA A 50 -4.91 1.72 16.26
CA ALA A 50 -3.88 2.24 15.36
C ALA A 50 -3.85 3.77 15.40
N ASP A 51 -5.00 4.41 15.52
CA ASP A 51 -5.10 5.86 15.55
C ASP A 51 -4.40 6.47 16.74
N LYS A 52 -4.29 5.73 17.85
CA LYS A 52 -3.62 6.18 19.08
C LYS A 52 -2.13 5.90 19.10
N ASP A 53 -1.62 5.10 18.18
CA ASP A 53 -0.21 4.69 18.18
C ASP A 53 0.64 5.65 17.34
N ALA A 54 1.05 6.76 17.96
CA ALA A 54 1.85 7.79 17.29
C ALA A 54 3.23 7.29 16.89
N ALA A 55 3.83 6.40 17.69
CA ALA A 55 5.15 5.84 17.38
C ALA A 55 5.09 4.96 16.13
N MET A 56 4.09 4.08 16.04
CA MET A 56 3.88 3.24 14.86
C MET A 56 3.63 4.11 13.62
N HIS A 57 2.76 5.12 13.75
CA HIS A 57 2.46 6.05 12.66
C HIS A 57 3.74 6.70 12.13
N SER A 58 4.52 7.32 13.00
CA SER A 58 5.76 8.01 12.61
C SER A 58 6.76 7.06 11.96
N GLY A 59 6.89 5.84 12.48
CA GLY A 59 7.78 4.82 11.92
C GLY A 59 7.36 4.40 10.52
N VAL A 60 6.08 4.17 10.29
CA VAL A 60 5.56 3.80 8.97
C VAL A 60 5.81 4.93 7.96
N ILE A 61 5.51 6.17 8.34
CA ILE A 61 5.67 7.32 7.43
C ILE A 61 7.14 7.55 7.09
N ALA A 62 8.03 7.49 8.08
CA ALA A 62 9.47 7.64 7.84
C ALA A 62 10.00 6.58 6.86
N ARG A 63 9.63 5.31 7.07
CA ARG A 63 10.04 4.22 6.16
C ARG A 63 9.47 4.41 4.77
N THR A 64 8.22 4.85 4.67
CA THR A 64 7.58 5.12 3.38
C THR A 64 8.35 6.17 2.60
N ILE A 65 8.71 7.28 3.23
CA ILE A 65 9.46 8.37 2.59
C ILE A 65 10.81 7.85 2.08
N VAL A 66 11.55 7.12 2.91
CA VAL A 66 12.88 6.61 2.55
C VAL A 66 12.78 5.60 1.39
N LEU A 67 11.87 4.63 1.50
CA LEU A 67 11.71 3.61 0.47
C LEU A 67 11.22 4.21 -0.85
N ASP A 68 10.28 5.13 -0.80
CA ASP A 68 9.80 5.80 -2.01
C ASP A 68 10.94 6.53 -2.72
N LYS A 69 11.79 7.22 -1.97
CA LYS A 69 12.95 7.92 -2.53
C LYS A 69 13.92 6.95 -3.17
N LEU A 70 14.22 5.83 -2.51
CA LEU A 70 15.12 4.82 -3.05
C LEU A 70 14.59 4.20 -4.35
N VAL A 71 13.31 3.84 -4.37
CA VAL A 71 12.69 3.24 -5.56
C VAL A 71 12.64 4.24 -6.70
N LYS A 72 12.23 5.48 -6.44
CA LYS A 72 12.20 6.54 -7.46
C LYS A 72 13.57 6.81 -8.06
N THR A 73 14.59 6.88 -7.22
CA THR A 73 15.96 7.12 -7.67
C THR A 73 16.44 5.98 -8.55
N TYR A 74 16.18 4.73 -8.15
CA TYR A 74 16.56 3.56 -8.93
C TYR A 74 15.87 3.57 -10.30
N LEU A 75 14.57 3.77 -10.32
CA LEU A 75 13.79 3.76 -11.56
C LEU A 75 14.19 4.89 -12.50
N ALA A 76 14.56 6.06 -11.96
CA ALA A 76 15.04 7.18 -12.76
C ALA A 76 16.33 6.84 -13.51
N GLY A 77 17.20 6.02 -12.89
CA GLY A 77 18.47 5.59 -13.51
C GLY A 77 18.38 4.28 -14.29
N HIS A 78 17.25 3.57 -14.23
CA HIS A 78 17.08 2.24 -14.84
C HIS A 78 15.72 2.15 -15.52
N GLY A 79 15.52 2.96 -16.56
CA GLY A 79 14.26 2.96 -17.30
C GLY A 79 13.93 1.58 -17.87
N GLY A 80 12.68 1.15 -17.70
CA GLY A 80 12.23 -0.16 -18.14
C GLY A 80 12.52 -1.30 -17.17
N ALA A 81 12.93 -1.01 -15.93
CA ALA A 81 13.17 -2.04 -14.91
C ALA A 81 11.90 -2.82 -14.59
N VAL A 82 12.08 -4.09 -14.23
CA VAL A 82 11.01 -4.94 -13.68
C VAL A 82 11.11 -4.88 -12.17
N VAL A 83 9.98 -4.66 -11.50
CA VAL A 83 9.92 -4.60 -10.04
C VAL A 83 9.17 -5.82 -9.52
N GLU A 84 9.75 -6.50 -8.54
CA GLU A 84 9.12 -7.57 -7.80
C GLU A 84 8.95 -7.12 -6.36
N ASN A 85 7.72 -6.92 -5.92
CA ASN A 85 7.38 -6.46 -4.57
C ASN A 85 6.93 -7.68 -3.76
N ILE A 86 7.87 -8.28 -3.05
CA ILE A 86 7.65 -9.51 -2.28
C ILE A 86 7.05 -9.16 -0.93
N ALA A 87 6.06 -9.94 -0.50
CA ALA A 87 5.28 -9.68 0.71
C ALA A 87 4.63 -8.29 0.65
N CYS A 88 3.96 -8.03 -0.45
CA CYS A 88 3.46 -6.70 -0.80
C CYS A 88 2.35 -6.19 0.12
N GLY A 89 1.59 -7.07 0.78
CA GLY A 89 0.45 -6.66 1.58
C GLY A 89 -0.49 -5.77 0.78
N LEU A 90 -0.79 -4.60 1.33
CA LEU A 90 -1.60 -3.58 0.66
C LEU A 90 -0.74 -2.38 0.23
N ASP A 91 0.51 -2.63 -0.15
CA ASP A 91 1.39 -1.59 -0.67
C ASP A 91 0.84 -0.99 -1.96
N THR A 92 0.96 0.32 -2.09
CA THR A 92 0.36 1.10 -3.19
C THR A 92 1.40 1.75 -4.10
N ARG A 93 2.68 1.43 -3.92
CA ARG A 93 3.78 2.08 -4.67
C ARG A 93 3.63 1.94 -6.17
N CYS A 94 3.13 0.80 -6.65
CA CYS A 94 2.97 0.57 -8.09
C CYS A 94 2.05 1.60 -8.77
N TYR A 95 1.17 2.23 -8.01
CA TYR A 95 0.24 3.23 -8.55
C TYR A 95 0.82 4.64 -8.59
N CYS A 96 1.95 4.89 -7.92
CA CYS A 96 2.56 6.22 -7.87
C CYS A 96 3.99 6.27 -8.43
N MET A 97 4.61 5.13 -8.70
CA MET A 97 5.93 5.05 -9.31
C MET A 97 5.82 5.03 -10.83
N LYS A 98 6.86 5.50 -11.51
CA LYS A 98 6.91 5.56 -12.98
C LYS A 98 8.25 5.02 -13.47
N GLY A 99 8.29 4.60 -14.73
CA GLY A 99 9.52 4.20 -15.38
C GLY A 99 9.83 2.72 -15.34
N TYR A 100 9.01 1.91 -14.68
CA TYR A 100 9.16 0.46 -14.70
C TYR A 100 8.44 -0.12 -15.94
N SER A 101 8.94 -1.27 -16.44
CA SER A 101 8.28 -1.97 -17.54
C SER A 101 7.13 -2.84 -17.03
N HIS A 102 7.33 -3.48 -15.87
CA HIS A 102 6.30 -4.28 -15.22
C HIS A 102 6.52 -4.31 -13.71
N TRP A 103 5.43 -4.33 -12.94
CA TRP A 103 5.45 -4.40 -11.49
C TRP A 103 4.67 -5.63 -11.03
N TYR A 104 5.35 -6.55 -10.33
CA TYR A 104 4.74 -7.75 -9.77
C TYR A 104 4.58 -7.61 -8.27
N ASN A 105 3.35 -7.75 -7.79
CA ASN A 105 3.05 -7.79 -6.35
C ASN A 105 2.81 -9.23 -5.93
N LEU A 106 3.63 -9.73 -5.01
CA LEU A 106 3.61 -11.12 -4.57
C LEU A 106 3.32 -11.19 -3.07
N ASP A 107 2.41 -12.08 -2.69
CA ASP A 107 2.12 -12.37 -1.28
C ASP A 107 1.37 -13.70 -1.19
N LEU A 108 0.98 -14.08 0.02
CA LEU A 108 0.20 -15.29 0.26
C LEU A 108 -1.17 -15.19 -0.42
N PRO A 109 -1.78 -16.35 -0.78
CA PRO A 109 -3.08 -16.35 -1.47
C PRO A 109 -4.16 -15.52 -0.77
N GLU A 110 -4.24 -15.59 0.55
CA GLU A 110 -5.24 -14.83 1.33
C GLU A 110 -5.06 -13.31 1.17
N THR A 111 -3.82 -12.86 1.18
CA THR A 111 -3.48 -11.45 1.02
C THR A 111 -3.77 -10.99 -0.40
N ILE A 112 -3.38 -11.77 -1.40
CA ILE A 112 -3.65 -11.43 -2.80
C ILE A 112 -5.15 -11.39 -3.08
N ALA A 113 -5.93 -12.30 -2.50
CA ALA A 113 -7.39 -12.29 -2.65
C ALA A 113 -8.02 -10.98 -2.14
N VAL A 114 -7.54 -10.49 -1.00
CA VAL A 114 -7.98 -9.19 -0.45
C VAL A 114 -7.53 -8.05 -1.37
N ARG A 115 -6.27 -8.10 -1.79
CA ARG A 115 -5.68 -7.07 -2.64
C ARG A 115 -6.45 -6.94 -3.97
N GLU A 116 -6.84 -8.05 -4.57
CA GLU A 116 -7.60 -8.03 -5.84
C GLU A 116 -8.95 -7.33 -5.71
N LYS A 117 -9.55 -7.36 -4.53
CA LYS A 117 -10.80 -6.66 -4.26
C LYS A 117 -10.62 -5.15 -4.09
N LEU A 118 -9.49 -4.74 -3.55
CA LEU A 118 -9.23 -3.35 -3.18
C LEU A 118 -8.34 -2.61 -4.18
N LEU A 119 -7.40 -3.33 -4.79
CA LEU A 119 -6.35 -2.78 -5.64
C LEU A 119 -6.20 -3.66 -6.88
N PRO A 120 -7.07 -3.52 -7.87
CA PRO A 120 -7.05 -4.39 -9.04
C PRO A 120 -5.81 -4.20 -9.91
N GLU A 121 -5.46 -5.25 -10.65
CA GLU A 121 -4.42 -5.18 -11.66
C GLU A 121 -4.79 -4.18 -12.76
N SER A 122 -3.79 -3.57 -13.37
CA SER A 122 -4.01 -2.70 -14.53
C SER A 122 -2.74 -2.60 -15.35
N GLY A 123 -2.85 -2.78 -16.68
CA GLY A 123 -1.75 -2.59 -17.59
C GLY A 123 -0.52 -3.42 -17.22
N ASN A 124 0.51 -2.74 -16.72
CA ASN A 124 1.79 -3.35 -16.39
C ASN A 124 1.93 -3.73 -14.89
N ILE A 125 0.81 -3.89 -14.20
CA ILE A 125 0.78 -4.30 -12.79
C ILE A 125 0.09 -5.65 -12.68
N SER A 126 0.78 -6.65 -12.10
CA SER A 126 0.25 -8.01 -11.91
C SER A 126 0.36 -8.42 -10.46
N GLN A 127 -0.56 -9.28 -10.02
CA GLN A 127 -0.62 -9.78 -8.65
C GLN A 127 -0.50 -11.31 -8.68
N ILE A 128 0.42 -11.84 -7.87
CA ILE A 128 0.78 -13.27 -7.87
C ILE A 128 0.71 -13.82 -6.45
N ALA A 129 -0.12 -14.86 -6.29
CA ALA A 129 -0.24 -15.58 -5.02
C ALA A 129 0.90 -16.59 -4.81
#